data_0749a0a2a768fb0f55ff8eda4d56f36c
#
_entry.id   0749a0a2a768fb0f55ff8eda4d56f36c
#
_cell.length_a   1.000
_cell.length_b   1.000
_cell.length_c   1.000
_cell.angle_alpha   90.00
_cell.angle_beta   90.00
_cell.angle_gamma   90.00
#
_symmetry.space_group_name_H-M   'P 1'
#
loop_
_entity.id
_entity.type
_entity.pdbx_description
1 polymer ?
#
loop_
_entity_poly.entity_id
_entity_poly.type
_entity_poly.pdbx_seq_one_letter_code
_entity_poly.pdbx_strand_id
1 'polypeptide(L)'
;MSLSMYQASVPRIVNMLTNLDHLLDKALVHIESKKWNEAALTQFRLYPDMLPLTRQVQIACDTAKGVVARLAGVEIPAYEDNEVSFADLKQRIAKTIAFINGFSAAQIDGTEDKDIVTKRGDVETRYKGMQFLLNHAM
;
A
#
# COMPACT_ATOMS: atom_id res chain seq x y z
N MET A 1 23.13 9.69 15.46
CA MET A 1 21.80 9.86 14.81
C MET A 1 21.33 8.49 14.38
N SER A 2 20.16 8.09 14.82
CA SER A 2 19.55 6.80 14.46
C SER A 2 18.22 7.04 13.75
N LEU A 3 17.90 6.22 12.77
CA LEU A 3 16.62 6.22 12.07
C LEU A 3 15.61 5.43 12.90
N SER A 4 14.51 6.05 13.32
CA SER A 4 13.47 5.35 14.05
C SER A 4 12.58 4.49 13.13
N MET A 5 11.88 3.51 13.70
CA MET A 5 10.92 2.68 12.95
C MET A 5 9.82 3.53 12.31
N TYR A 6 9.34 4.56 12.99
CA TYR A 6 8.38 5.50 12.42
C TYR A 6 8.95 6.24 11.21
N GLN A 7 10.15 6.82 11.34
CA GLN A 7 10.81 7.55 10.26
C GLN A 7 11.12 6.66 9.05
N ALA A 8 11.42 5.39 9.30
CA ALA A 8 11.69 4.41 8.24
C ALA A 8 10.42 3.93 7.53
N SER A 9 9.26 4.00 8.16
CA SER A 9 8.00 3.42 7.65
C SER A 9 6.99 4.48 7.20
N VAL A 10 6.29 5.13 8.12
CA VAL A 10 5.11 5.96 7.83
C VAL A 10 5.39 7.05 6.78
N PRO A 11 6.37 7.95 6.92
CA PRO A 11 6.60 8.98 5.92
C PRO A 11 7.02 8.43 4.56
N ARG A 12 7.74 7.32 4.54
CA ARG A 12 8.20 6.67 3.29
C ARG A 12 7.04 6.07 2.52
N ILE A 13 6.18 5.33 3.22
CA ILE A 13 5.00 4.70 2.63
C ILE A 13 4.03 5.77 2.11
N VAL A 14 3.76 6.82 2.90
CA VAL A 14 2.90 7.93 2.47
C VAL A 14 3.46 8.62 1.22
N ASN A 15 4.78 8.86 1.17
CA ASN A 15 5.41 9.45 -0.01
C ASN A 15 5.22 8.57 -1.25
N MET A 16 5.41 7.26 -1.13
CA MET A 16 5.22 6.33 -2.25
C MET A 16 3.77 6.25 -2.72
N LEU A 17 2.81 6.24 -1.81
CA LEU A 17 1.39 6.26 -2.16
C LEU A 17 0.98 7.59 -2.82
N THR A 18 1.54 8.71 -2.37
CA THR A 18 1.32 10.03 -3.00
C THR A 18 1.89 10.04 -4.42
N ASN A 19 3.07 9.47 -4.64
CA ASN A 19 3.65 9.32 -5.97
C ASN A 19 2.77 8.44 -6.86
N LEU A 20 2.23 7.34 -6.34
CA LEU A 20 1.29 6.49 -7.07
C LEU A 20 0.03 7.26 -7.48
N ASP A 21 -0.54 8.08 -6.59
CA ASP A 21 -1.67 8.94 -6.91
C ASP A 21 -1.36 9.90 -8.06
N HIS A 22 -0.21 10.55 -8.05
CA HIS A 22 0.23 11.43 -9.15
C HIS A 22 0.46 10.66 -10.46
N LEU A 23 0.92 9.41 -10.40
CA LEU A 23 1.04 8.57 -11.60
C LEU A 23 -0.33 8.25 -12.21
N LEU A 24 -1.35 8.04 -11.37
CA LEU A 24 -2.73 7.85 -11.86
C LEU A 24 -3.29 9.14 -12.50
N ASP A 25 -2.95 10.33 -11.99
CA ASP A 25 -3.31 11.60 -12.65
C ASP A 25 -2.69 11.71 -14.05
N LYS A 26 -1.42 11.37 -14.19
CA LYS A 26 -0.75 11.34 -15.51
C LYS A 26 -1.40 10.33 -16.45
N ALA A 27 -1.81 9.18 -15.95
CA ALA A 27 -2.50 8.16 -16.73
C ALA A 27 -3.87 8.68 -17.23
N LEU A 28 -4.63 9.39 -16.38
CA LEU A 28 -5.89 10.01 -16.76
C LEU A 28 -5.72 11.03 -17.88
N VAL A 29 -4.76 11.95 -17.75
CA VAL A 29 -4.46 12.94 -18.78
C VAL A 29 -4.10 12.26 -20.10
N HIS A 30 -3.33 11.19 -20.05
CA HIS A 30 -2.96 10.43 -21.24
C HIS A 30 -4.17 9.78 -21.92
N ILE A 31 -5.03 9.12 -21.14
CA ILE A 31 -6.27 8.50 -21.63
C ILE A 31 -7.19 9.54 -22.30
N GLU A 32 -7.38 10.68 -21.66
CA GLU A 32 -8.19 11.78 -22.19
C GLU A 32 -7.62 12.29 -23.51
N SER A 33 -6.31 12.48 -23.60
CA SER A 33 -5.64 12.94 -24.83
C SER A 33 -5.79 11.96 -25.99
N LYS A 34 -5.84 10.66 -25.71
CA LYS A 34 -6.01 9.57 -26.68
C LYS A 34 -7.47 9.19 -26.92
N LYS A 35 -8.41 9.73 -26.13
CA LYS A 35 -9.83 9.36 -26.15
C LYS A 35 -10.06 7.86 -25.93
N TRP A 36 -9.24 7.25 -25.06
CA TRP A 36 -9.38 5.84 -24.69
C TRP A 36 -10.41 5.67 -23.56
N ASN A 37 -10.98 4.48 -23.46
CA ASN A 37 -11.74 4.08 -22.29
C ASN A 37 -10.77 3.81 -21.12
N GLU A 38 -11.14 4.20 -19.91
CA GLU A 38 -10.32 3.95 -18.70
C GLU A 38 -9.96 2.47 -18.54
N ALA A 39 -10.86 1.55 -18.89
CA ALA A 39 -10.62 0.13 -18.82
C ALA A 39 -9.39 -0.33 -19.64
N ALA A 40 -9.01 0.43 -20.67
CA ALA A 40 -7.82 0.14 -21.45
C ALA A 40 -6.55 0.16 -20.60
N LEU A 41 -6.49 0.99 -19.55
CA LEU A 41 -5.36 1.02 -18.63
C LEU A 41 -5.66 0.34 -17.30
N THR A 42 -6.83 0.50 -16.70
CA THR A 42 -7.15 -0.13 -15.40
C THR A 42 -7.10 -1.65 -15.47
N GLN A 43 -7.45 -2.24 -16.61
CA GLN A 43 -7.40 -3.69 -16.84
C GLN A 43 -6.13 -4.14 -17.57
N PHE A 44 -5.23 -3.21 -17.88
CA PHE A 44 -3.99 -3.53 -18.57
C PHE A 44 -3.05 -4.35 -17.70
N ARG A 45 -2.40 -5.34 -18.32
CA ARG A 45 -1.36 -6.18 -17.73
C ARG A 45 -0.07 -5.98 -18.51
N LEU A 46 1.05 -5.80 -17.85
CA LEU A 46 2.36 -5.73 -18.51
C LEU A 46 2.73 -7.06 -19.17
N TYR A 47 2.25 -8.16 -18.63
CA TYR A 47 2.41 -9.50 -19.17
C TYR A 47 1.17 -10.34 -18.88
N PRO A 48 0.82 -11.35 -19.70
CA PRO A 48 -0.44 -12.13 -19.57
C PRO A 48 -0.68 -12.75 -18.20
N ASP A 49 0.38 -13.19 -17.50
CA ASP A 49 0.29 -13.80 -16.17
C ASP A 49 0.42 -12.81 -15.02
N MET A 50 0.61 -11.51 -15.29
CA MET A 50 0.61 -10.46 -14.28
C MET A 50 -0.82 -10.01 -13.94
N LEU A 51 -0.97 -9.44 -12.76
CA LEU A 51 -2.22 -8.83 -12.33
C LEU A 51 -2.42 -7.47 -13.04
N PRO A 52 -3.67 -7.08 -13.34
CA PRO A 52 -3.97 -5.80 -13.97
C PRO A 52 -3.64 -4.62 -13.06
N LEU A 53 -3.52 -3.42 -13.64
CA LEU A 53 -3.18 -2.19 -12.92
C LEU A 53 -4.07 -1.97 -11.68
N THR A 54 -5.38 -2.14 -11.81
CA THR A 54 -6.32 -2.05 -10.68
C THR A 54 -5.86 -2.91 -9.51
N ARG A 55 -5.52 -4.17 -9.78
CA ARG A 55 -5.09 -5.11 -8.74
C ARG A 55 -3.73 -4.74 -8.15
N GLN A 56 -2.82 -4.19 -8.95
CA GLN A 56 -1.53 -3.70 -8.47
C GLN A 56 -1.72 -2.57 -7.45
N VAL A 57 -2.60 -1.62 -7.72
CA VAL A 57 -2.92 -0.51 -6.81
C VAL A 57 -3.58 -1.01 -5.53
N GLN A 58 -4.52 -1.95 -5.63
CA GLN A 58 -5.17 -2.58 -4.47
C GLN A 58 -4.14 -3.25 -3.55
N ILE A 59 -3.24 -4.04 -4.11
CA ILE A 59 -2.18 -4.75 -3.35
C ILE A 59 -1.22 -3.74 -2.71
N ALA A 60 -0.82 -2.68 -3.42
CA ALA A 60 0.03 -1.64 -2.86
C ALA A 60 -0.61 -0.98 -1.62
N CYS A 61 -1.90 -0.63 -1.70
CA CYS A 61 -2.64 -0.08 -0.57
C CYS A 61 -2.78 -1.08 0.59
N ASP A 62 -3.08 -2.34 0.29
CA ASP A 62 -3.24 -3.39 1.31
C ASP A 62 -1.91 -3.69 2.02
N THR A 63 -0.82 -3.73 1.29
CA THR A 63 0.51 -3.89 1.87
C THR A 63 0.86 -2.70 2.77
N ALA A 64 0.65 -1.49 2.29
CA ALA A 64 0.95 -0.26 3.04
C ALA A 64 0.20 -0.18 4.37
N LYS A 65 -1.13 -0.35 4.35
CA LYS A 65 -1.92 -0.33 5.60
C LYS A 65 -1.59 -1.50 6.51
N GLY A 66 -1.33 -2.68 5.92
CA GLY A 66 -1.01 -3.89 6.66
C GLY A 66 0.30 -3.81 7.44
N VAL A 67 1.32 -3.18 6.86
CA VAL A 67 2.61 -2.97 7.53
C VAL A 67 2.44 -2.11 8.76
N VAL A 68 1.85 -0.94 8.62
CA VAL A 68 1.71 0.03 9.71
C VAL A 68 0.80 -0.53 10.81
N ALA A 69 -0.31 -1.16 10.45
CA ALA A 69 -1.22 -1.78 11.42
C ALA A 69 -0.55 -2.91 12.21
N ARG A 70 0.22 -3.78 11.55
CA ARG A 70 0.93 -4.87 12.24
C ARG A 70 2.02 -4.36 13.16
N LEU A 71 2.80 -3.37 12.75
CA LEU A 71 3.79 -2.75 13.63
C LEU A 71 3.14 -2.12 14.86
N ALA A 72 2.05 -1.39 14.68
CA ALA A 72 1.31 -0.78 15.77
C ALA A 72 0.50 -1.78 16.63
N GLY A 73 0.29 -3.00 16.13
CA GLY A 73 -0.50 -4.02 16.83
C GLY A 73 -2.01 -3.75 16.80
N VAL A 74 -2.52 -3.10 15.76
CA VAL A 74 -3.94 -2.83 15.56
C VAL A 74 -4.51 -3.69 14.43
N GLU A 75 -5.83 -3.84 14.42
CA GLU A 75 -6.53 -4.57 13.37
C GLU A 75 -6.39 -3.87 12.02
N ILE A 76 -6.18 -4.66 10.97
CA ILE A 76 -6.06 -4.16 9.61
C ILE A 76 -7.47 -3.95 9.05
N PRO A 77 -7.85 -2.72 8.65
CA PRO A 77 -9.15 -2.50 8.06
C PRO A 77 -9.28 -3.21 6.71
N ALA A 78 -10.39 -3.92 6.52
CA ALA A 78 -10.72 -4.53 5.25
C ALA A 78 -11.31 -3.50 4.29
N TYR A 79 -10.83 -3.47 3.05
CA TYR A 79 -11.39 -2.68 1.96
C TYR A 79 -11.94 -3.63 0.90
N GLU A 80 -13.12 -3.34 0.40
CA GLU A 80 -13.68 -4.10 -0.73
C GLU A 80 -12.88 -3.81 -2.00
N ASP A 81 -12.62 -4.87 -2.77
CA ASP A 81 -11.90 -4.79 -4.04
C ASP A 81 -12.89 -4.56 -5.20
N ASN A 82 -13.56 -3.42 -5.17
CA ASN A 82 -14.65 -3.07 -6.10
C ASN A 82 -14.34 -1.85 -6.99
N GLU A 83 -13.09 -1.40 -6.99
CA GLU A 83 -12.69 -0.27 -7.81
C GLU A 83 -12.74 -0.60 -9.31
N VAL A 84 -13.36 0.29 -10.08
CA VAL A 84 -13.52 0.17 -11.54
C VAL A 84 -12.81 1.30 -12.27
N SER A 85 -12.87 2.52 -11.73
CA SER A 85 -12.33 3.73 -12.34
C SER A 85 -11.02 4.19 -11.68
N PHE A 86 -10.29 5.10 -12.35
CA PHE A 86 -9.15 5.78 -11.72
C PHE A 86 -9.58 6.60 -10.51
N ALA A 87 -10.78 7.21 -10.54
CA ALA A 87 -11.31 7.94 -9.39
C ALA A 87 -11.47 7.03 -8.17
N ASP A 88 -11.97 5.81 -8.35
CA ASP A 88 -12.10 4.81 -7.29
C ASP A 88 -10.73 4.43 -6.72
N LEU A 89 -9.74 4.19 -7.58
CA LEU A 89 -8.38 3.85 -7.17
C LEU A 89 -7.73 5.00 -6.38
N LYS A 90 -7.92 6.23 -6.82
CA LYS A 90 -7.43 7.43 -6.11
C LYS A 90 -8.09 7.58 -4.74
N GLN A 91 -9.39 7.32 -4.63
CA GLN A 91 -10.08 7.30 -3.33
C GLN A 91 -9.51 6.23 -2.39
N ARG A 92 -9.22 5.03 -2.90
CA ARG A 92 -8.57 3.98 -2.12
C ARG A 92 -7.20 4.41 -1.60
N ILE A 93 -6.38 5.04 -2.45
CA ILE A 93 -5.08 5.58 -2.05
C ILE A 93 -5.25 6.65 -0.97
N ALA A 94 -6.15 7.62 -1.16
CA ALA A 94 -6.41 8.67 -0.19
C ALA A 94 -6.87 8.13 1.17
N LYS A 95 -7.76 7.15 1.17
CA LYS A 95 -8.24 6.47 2.38
C LYS A 95 -7.10 5.72 3.09
N THR A 96 -6.22 5.08 2.34
CA THR A 96 -5.06 4.38 2.89
C THR A 96 -4.07 5.37 3.50
N ILE A 97 -3.77 6.48 2.84
CA ILE A 97 -2.91 7.55 3.37
C ILE A 97 -3.50 8.13 4.66
N ALA A 98 -4.81 8.42 4.70
CA ALA A 98 -5.47 8.93 5.89
C ALA A 98 -5.37 7.95 7.07
N PHE A 99 -5.56 6.66 6.81
CA PHE A 99 -5.40 5.61 7.83
C PHE A 99 -3.96 5.59 8.38
N ILE A 100 -2.96 5.59 7.49
CA ILE A 100 -1.54 5.53 7.88
C ILE A 100 -1.13 6.79 8.65
N ASN A 101 -1.58 7.96 8.24
CA ASN A 101 -1.29 9.23 8.93
C ASN A 101 -1.94 9.34 10.31
N GLY A 102 -2.87 8.47 10.65
CA GLY A 102 -3.46 8.37 11.98
C GLY A 102 -2.52 7.80 13.04
N PHE A 103 -1.37 7.22 12.66
CA PHE A 103 -0.42 6.63 13.60
C PHE A 103 0.64 7.64 14.04
N SER A 104 0.93 7.63 15.34
CA SER A 104 2.00 8.42 15.93
C SER A 104 3.31 7.64 15.99
N ALA A 105 4.43 8.36 16.16
CA ALA A 105 5.74 7.73 16.38
C ALA A 105 5.72 6.79 17.60
N ALA A 106 5.01 7.16 18.68
CA ALA A 106 4.91 6.33 19.88
C ALA A 106 4.27 4.95 19.64
N GLN A 107 3.44 4.79 18.62
CA GLN A 107 2.82 3.51 18.27
C GLN A 107 3.71 2.60 17.43
N ILE A 108 4.71 3.16 16.75
CA ILE A 108 5.57 2.47 15.78
C ILE A 108 6.99 2.30 16.31
N ASP A 109 7.55 3.29 16.99
CA ASP A 109 8.91 3.23 17.52
C ASP A 109 9.00 2.17 18.62
N GLY A 110 10.14 1.50 18.69
CA GLY A 110 10.39 0.40 19.64
C GLY A 110 9.84 -0.96 19.18
N THR A 111 9.35 -1.07 17.93
CA THR A 111 8.80 -2.32 17.38
C THR A 111 9.81 -3.14 16.57
N GLU A 112 11.09 -2.79 16.60
CA GLU A 112 12.15 -3.44 15.81
C GLU A 112 12.18 -4.96 16.02
N ASP A 113 12.07 -5.39 17.27
CA ASP A 113 12.13 -6.80 17.68
C ASP A 113 10.75 -7.43 17.95
N LYS A 114 9.66 -6.69 17.65
CA LYS A 114 8.31 -7.22 17.82
C LYS A 114 8.08 -8.39 16.87
N ASP A 115 7.43 -9.45 17.38
CA ASP A 115 7.05 -10.59 16.55
C ASP A 115 5.84 -10.22 15.65
N ILE A 116 6.06 -10.31 14.36
CA ILE A 116 5.05 -10.11 13.33
C ILE A 116 4.76 -11.45 12.68
N VAL A 117 3.50 -11.86 12.72
CA VAL A 117 3.03 -13.11 12.13
C VAL A 117 2.16 -12.80 10.92
N THR A 118 2.49 -13.39 9.79
CA THR A 118 1.68 -13.34 8.57
C THR A 118 1.19 -14.73 8.21
N LYS A 119 -0.06 -14.82 7.75
CA LYS A 119 -0.64 -16.06 7.26
C LYS A 119 -0.98 -15.93 5.78
N ARG A 120 -0.59 -16.93 5.01
CA ARG A 120 -0.96 -17.04 3.59
C ARG A 120 -1.47 -18.47 3.34
N GLY A 121 -2.79 -18.62 3.32
CA GLY A 121 -3.41 -19.95 3.38
C GLY A 121 -3.06 -20.63 4.70
N ASP A 122 -2.52 -21.85 4.62
CA ASP A 122 -2.09 -22.64 5.78
C ASP A 122 -0.65 -22.35 6.22
N VAL A 123 0.06 -21.47 5.50
CA VAL A 123 1.45 -21.13 5.81
C VAL A 123 1.49 -19.91 6.72
N GLU A 124 2.08 -20.09 7.90
CA GLU A 124 2.39 -19.02 8.85
C GLU A 124 3.87 -18.66 8.74
N THR A 125 4.16 -17.39 8.56
CA THR A 125 5.53 -16.88 8.53
C THR A 125 5.71 -15.84 9.64
N ARG A 126 6.83 -15.93 10.36
CA ARG A 126 7.18 -15.04 11.48
C ARG A 126 8.37 -14.17 11.12
N TYR A 127 8.27 -12.91 11.48
CA TYR A 127 9.31 -11.90 11.28
C TYR A 127 9.51 -11.10 12.57
N LYS A 128 10.68 -10.51 12.72
CA LYS A 128 10.86 -9.36 13.61
C LYS A 128 10.40 -8.07 12.92
N GLY A 129 9.96 -7.07 13.68
CA GLY A 129 9.35 -5.86 13.12
C GLY A 129 10.22 -5.16 12.07
N MET A 130 11.51 -4.97 12.36
CA MET A 130 12.44 -4.38 11.37
C MET A 130 12.62 -5.28 10.15
N GLN A 131 12.75 -6.58 10.33
CA GLN A 131 12.87 -7.55 9.23
C GLN A 131 11.61 -7.54 8.36
N PHE A 132 10.44 -7.49 8.99
CA PHE A 132 9.16 -7.40 8.28
C PHE A 132 9.08 -6.14 7.43
N LEU A 133 9.43 -4.99 8.01
CA LEU A 133 9.42 -3.72 7.31
C LEU A 133 10.35 -3.71 6.10
N LEU A 134 11.61 -4.09 6.28
CA LEU A 134 12.65 -3.93 5.25
C LEU A 134 12.66 -5.04 4.20
N ASN A 135 12.34 -6.28 4.57
CA ASN A 135 12.50 -7.43 3.68
C ASN A 135 11.19 -7.94 3.09
N HIS A 136 10.05 -7.62 3.70
CA HIS A 136 8.76 -8.12 3.25
C HIS A 136 7.86 -7.04 2.69
N ALA A 137 7.88 -5.84 3.28
CA ALA A 137 6.93 -4.80 2.97
C ALA A 137 7.48 -3.72 2.02
N MET A 138 8.76 -3.49 2.03
CA MET A 138 9.46 -2.57 1.14
C MET A 138 10.35 -3.34 0.17
#